data_4b43313ddc377dccaff9b31755c7a264
#
_entry.id   4b43313ddc377dccaff9b31755c7a264
#
_cell.length_a   1.000
_cell.length_b   1.000
_cell.length_c   1.000
_cell.angle_alpha   90.00
_cell.angle_beta   90.00
_cell.angle_gamma   90.00
#
_symmetry.space_group_name_H-M   'P 1'
#
loop_
_entity.id
_entity.type
_entity.pdbx_description
1 polymer ?
#
loop_
_entity_poly.entity_id
_entity_poly.type
_entity_poly.pdbx_seq_one_letter_code
_entity_poly.pdbx_strand_id
1 'polypeptide(L)'
;MCHHTRSPEAPTENDRRAFLRGVAAATTVGLGATAGCLGDDPEPAQTEPPAPVSLGGGKACDACGMVIADHGGPSGQVFYAGDHPSDRDGPAWYDSLAELVIERDAAVDRDREPVGTYVTDYAAVDYEIRETGGDRIISSHVAPDTFVRWDEAVYAVETGVVGAMGPDLLPFSDRGAAESFVEAEGGRLVEADAVTADLVSSL
;
A
#
# COMPACT_ATOMS: atom_id res chain seq x y z
N MET A 1 32.20 -4.86 -58.26
CA MET A 1 33.18 -5.35 -57.26
C MET A 1 32.40 -5.65 -56.00
N CYS A 2 32.15 -6.91 -55.76
CA CYS A 2 31.39 -7.42 -54.63
C CYS A 2 32.33 -7.72 -53.48
N HIS A 3 32.12 -7.17 -52.31
CA HIS A 3 32.75 -7.66 -51.09
C HIS A 3 31.70 -8.22 -50.16
N HIS A 4 31.70 -9.56 -50.08
CA HIS A 4 31.07 -10.32 -49.01
C HIS A 4 31.84 -10.12 -47.72
N THR A 5 31.16 -9.74 -46.66
CA THR A 5 31.66 -9.83 -45.30
C THR A 5 30.76 -10.79 -44.51
N ARG A 6 31.40 -11.82 -44.02
CA ARG A 6 30.91 -13.03 -43.37
C ARG A 6 30.47 -12.69 -41.94
N SER A 7 29.30 -13.21 -41.54
CA SER A 7 28.82 -13.21 -40.14
C SER A 7 29.63 -14.20 -39.28
N PRO A 8 29.92 -13.90 -38.02
CA PRO A 8 30.43 -14.91 -37.09
C PRO A 8 29.30 -15.74 -36.47
N GLU A 9 29.54 -17.03 -36.49
CA GLU A 9 28.71 -18.09 -35.88
C GLU A 9 28.66 -17.99 -34.34
N ALA A 10 27.52 -18.37 -33.80
CA ALA A 10 27.29 -18.54 -32.36
C ALA A 10 27.99 -19.81 -31.83
N PRO A 11 28.54 -19.79 -30.60
CA PRO A 11 29.07 -21.01 -29.98
C PRO A 11 27.95 -21.86 -29.39
N THR A 12 28.04 -23.17 -29.71
CA THR A 12 27.18 -24.27 -29.33
C THR A 12 27.27 -24.61 -27.84
N GLU A 13 26.08 -24.94 -27.26
CA GLU A 13 25.94 -25.72 -26.02
C GLU A 13 26.85 -26.96 -26.00
N ASN A 14 27.72 -27.05 -25.00
CA ASN A 14 28.19 -28.31 -24.38
C ASN A 14 29.42 -28.06 -23.51
N ASP A 15 29.24 -27.66 -22.26
CA ASP A 15 30.26 -27.90 -21.22
C ASP A 15 29.65 -27.77 -19.81
N ARG A 16 28.65 -28.60 -19.54
CA ARG A 16 28.14 -28.81 -18.17
C ARG A 16 28.11 -30.27 -17.79
N ARG A 17 29.25 -30.95 -17.91
CA ARG A 17 29.41 -32.33 -17.34
C ARG A 17 30.87 -32.63 -17.08
N ALA A 18 31.45 -32.12 -16.01
CA ALA A 18 32.63 -32.72 -15.42
C ALA A 18 32.98 -32.05 -14.08
N PHE A 19 32.30 -32.44 -13.00
CA PHE A 19 32.88 -32.38 -11.65
C PHE A 19 32.11 -33.31 -10.71
N LEU A 20 32.28 -34.59 -10.94
CA LEU A 20 31.99 -35.64 -9.96
C LEU A 20 33.05 -36.69 -10.08
N ARG A 21 34.04 -36.73 -9.19
CA ARG A 21 34.75 -37.96 -8.72
C ARG A 21 35.82 -37.63 -7.66
N GLY A 22 35.65 -38.31 -6.53
CA GLY A 22 36.74 -38.58 -5.55
C GLY A 22 36.58 -37.73 -4.28
N VAL A 23 36.34 -38.32 -3.10
CA VAL A 23 37.19 -39.28 -2.38
C VAL A 23 36.34 -39.98 -1.31
N ALA A 24 36.57 -41.26 -1.16
CA ALA A 24 35.95 -42.14 -0.16
C ALA A 24 36.73 -42.20 1.16
N ALA A 25 35.98 -42.57 2.24
CA ALA A 25 36.40 -43.34 3.41
C ALA A 25 37.01 -42.60 4.61
N ALA A 26 36.24 -42.54 5.70
CA ALA A 26 36.68 -43.11 6.99
C ALA A 26 35.46 -43.22 7.94
N THR A 27 35.20 -44.43 8.38
CA THR A 27 34.21 -44.87 9.36
C THR A 27 34.60 -44.43 10.78
N THR A 28 33.65 -43.82 11.54
CA THR A 28 33.59 -43.98 12.99
C THR A 28 32.13 -44.11 13.43
N VAL A 29 31.87 -45.23 14.09
CA VAL A 29 30.60 -45.56 14.78
C VAL A 29 30.47 -44.71 16.01
N GLY A 30 29.40 -43.94 16.14
CA GLY A 30 28.97 -43.24 17.32
C GLY A 30 27.47 -43.33 17.45
N LEU A 31 26.94 -44.21 18.35
CA LEU A 31 25.57 -44.17 18.80
C LEU A 31 25.34 -42.89 19.59
N GLY A 32 24.40 -42.08 19.14
CA GLY A 32 23.96 -40.88 19.91
C GLY A 32 22.57 -40.46 19.46
N ALA A 33 21.61 -40.78 20.30
CA ALA A 33 20.28 -40.17 20.49
C ALA A 33 19.68 -39.36 19.33
N THR A 34 18.60 -39.89 18.78
CA THR A 34 17.62 -39.19 17.95
C THR A 34 16.88 -38.11 18.75
N ALA A 35 17.36 -36.88 18.73
CA ALA A 35 16.52 -35.74 19.01
C ALA A 35 15.81 -35.38 17.70
N GLY A 36 14.49 -35.62 17.66
CA GLY A 36 13.65 -35.20 16.54
C GLY A 36 13.66 -33.67 16.45
N CYS A 37 14.30 -33.15 15.44
CA CYS A 37 13.97 -31.83 14.93
C CYS A 37 12.65 -31.97 14.20
N LEU A 38 11.56 -31.64 14.87
CA LEU A 38 10.36 -31.15 14.22
C LEU A 38 10.83 -29.97 13.38
N GLY A 39 10.72 -30.08 12.08
CA GLY A 39 10.99 -28.96 11.17
C GLY A 39 10.02 -27.82 11.54
N ASP A 40 10.55 -26.77 12.14
CA ASP A 40 9.97 -25.47 12.00
C ASP A 40 10.10 -25.16 10.50
N ASP A 41 8.99 -25.30 9.77
CA ASP A 41 8.86 -24.59 8.51
C ASP A 41 9.11 -23.12 8.83
N PRO A 42 10.08 -22.46 8.19
CA PRO A 42 10.26 -21.04 8.43
C PRO A 42 8.94 -20.36 8.03
N GLU A 43 8.25 -19.84 9.04
CA GLU A 43 7.14 -18.93 8.81
C GLU A 43 7.62 -17.90 7.77
N PRO A 44 6.88 -17.66 6.68
CA PRO A 44 7.30 -16.71 5.67
C PRO A 44 7.61 -15.40 6.39
N ALA A 45 8.86 -14.95 6.31
CA ALA A 45 9.28 -13.70 6.90
C ALA A 45 8.30 -12.64 6.41
N GLN A 46 7.46 -12.12 7.30
CA GLN A 46 6.58 -11.00 6.99
C GLN A 46 7.50 -9.84 6.69
N THR A 47 7.68 -9.57 5.41
CA THR A 47 8.44 -8.41 4.97
C THR A 47 7.68 -7.18 5.46
N GLU A 48 8.30 -6.41 6.33
CA GLU A 48 7.72 -5.16 6.84
C GLU A 48 7.26 -4.31 5.64
N PRO A 49 6.02 -3.77 5.67
CA PRO A 49 5.52 -2.95 4.58
C PRO A 49 6.45 -1.76 4.32
N PRO A 50 6.64 -1.34 3.06
CA PRO A 50 7.39 -0.13 2.77
C PRO A 50 6.84 1.07 3.54
N ALA A 51 7.72 1.96 4.02
CA ALA A 51 7.29 3.19 4.70
C ALA A 51 6.52 4.13 3.75
N PRO A 52 5.56 4.93 4.28
CA PRO A 52 4.81 5.88 3.45
C PRO A 52 5.74 6.94 2.84
N VAL A 53 5.40 7.41 1.65
CA VAL A 53 6.12 8.48 0.95
C VAL A 53 5.33 9.78 0.95
N SER A 54 6.00 10.92 0.74
CA SER A 54 5.31 12.20 0.58
C SER A 54 4.41 12.18 -0.67
N LEU A 55 3.18 12.67 -0.53
CA LEU A 55 2.25 12.89 -1.65
C LEU A 55 2.28 14.34 -2.19
N GLY A 56 3.20 15.17 -1.69
CA GLY A 56 3.45 16.52 -2.20
C GLY A 56 4.28 16.54 -3.49
N GLY A 57 4.67 17.76 -3.89
CA GLY A 57 5.56 17.95 -5.06
C GLY A 57 4.90 17.74 -6.41
N GLY A 58 3.60 18.01 -6.51
CA GLY A 58 2.83 17.89 -7.75
C GLY A 58 2.44 16.46 -8.12
N LYS A 59 2.43 15.53 -7.15
CA LYS A 59 1.91 14.19 -7.37
C LYS A 59 0.41 14.23 -7.67
N ALA A 60 0.03 13.54 -8.73
CA ALA A 60 -1.36 13.43 -9.18
C ALA A 60 -1.97 12.10 -8.71
N CYS A 61 -3.25 12.13 -8.36
CA CYS A 61 -4.05 10.97 -8.04
C CYS A 61 -4.09 9.99 -9.21
N ASP A 62 -3.89 8.70 -8.95
CA ASP A 62 -3.87 7.66 -9.97
C ASP A 62 -5.27 7.35 -10.54
N ALA A 63 -6.33 7.69 -9.80
CA ALA A 63 -7.71 7.50 -10.25
C ALA A 63 -8.22 8.67 -11.10
N CYS A 64 -8.11 9.92 -10.58
CA CYS A 64 -8.75 11.09 -11.21
C CYS A 64 -7.77 12.07 -11.86
N GLY A 65 -6.44 11.95 -11.59
CA GLY A 65 -5.41 12.81 -12.16
C GLY A 65 -5.27 14.19 -11.52
N MET A 66 -6.01 14.50 -10.46
CA MET A 66 -5.88 15.78 -9.74
C MET A 66 -4.59 15.80 -8.92
N VAL A 67 -3.99 17.01 -8.77
CA VAL A 67 -2.81 17.17 -7.92
C VAL A 67 -3.24 17.10 -6.45
N ILE A 68 -2.75 16.09 -5.73
CA ILE A 68 -3.22 15.74 -4.38
C ILE A 68 -3.08 16.91 -3.39
N ALA A 69 -1.95 17.61 -3.42
CA ALA A 69 -1.67 18.69 -2.48
C ALA A 69 -2.49 19.97 -2.73
N ASP A 70 -3.14 20.11 -3.88
CA ASP A 70 -3.88 21.31 -4.28
C ASP A 70 -5.36 21.27 -3.84
N HIS A 71 -5.81 20.11 -3.35
CA HIS A 71 -7.19 19.88 -2.91
C HIS A 71 -7.23 19.57 -1.42
N GLY A 72 -8.36 19.86 -0.76
CA GLY A 72 -8.62 19.43 0.61
C GLY A 72 -9.03 17.97 0.66
N GLY A 73 -9.02 17.39 1.85
CA GLY A 73 -9.47 16.02 2.07
C GLY A 73 -8.37 15.04 2.48
N PRO A 74 -8.77 13.84 2.89
CA PRO A 74 -7.85 12.78 3.21
C PRO A 74 -7.18 12.28 1.93
N SER A 75 -5.91 11.92 2.04
CA SER A 75 -5.16 11.28 0.96
C SER A 75 -4.63 9.93 1.43
N GLY A 76 -4.31 9.07 0.48
CA GLY A 76 -3.77 7.76 0.81
C GLY A 76 -2.89 7.18 -0.27
N GLN A 77 -2.20 6.09 0.09
CA GLN A 77 -1.28 5.39 -0.78
C GLN A 77 -1.29 3.89 -0.54
N VAL A 78 -1.17 3.10 -1.60
CA VAL A 78 -1.19 1.64 -1.58
C VAL A 78 0.06 1.09 -2.24
N PHE A 79 0.84 0.32 -1.49
CA PHE A 79 1.94 -0.49 -2.01
C PHE A 79 1.42 -1.88 -2.35
N TYR A 80 1.77 -2.38 -3.52
CA TYR A 80 1.41 -3.72 -3.97
C TYR A 80 2.63 -4.64 -4.07
N ALA A 81 2.44 -5.94 -3.86
CA ALA A 81 3.48 -6.93 -4.12
C ALA A 81 3.76 -7.01 -5.63
N GLY A 82 5.05 -6.98 -6.01
CA GLY A 82 5.47 -7.12 -7.41
C GLY A 82 5.22 -5.88 -8.26
N ASP A 83 4.24 -5.93 -9.16
CA ASP A 83 3.98 -4.87 -10.12
C ASP A 83 3.39 -3.60 -9.46
N HIS A 84 3.91 -2.47 -9.89
CA HIS A 84 3.35 -1.17 -9.55
C HIS A 84 2.07 -0.91 -10.34
N PRO A 85 1.08 -0.18 -9.76
CA PRO A 85 -0.17 0.09 -10.45
C PRO A 85 -0.03 1.04 -11.65
N SER A 86 1.10 1.74 -11.73
CA SER A 86 1.47 2.66 -12.81
C SER A 86 2.83 2.28 -13.40
N ASP A 87 3.27 3.04 -14.37
CA ASP A 87 4.58 2.93 -15.05
C ASP A 87 5.74 3.56 -14.25
N ARG A 88 5.55 3.78 -12.95
CA ARG A 88 6.57 4.31 -12.02
C ARG A 88 6.80 3.35 -10.85
N ASP A 89 7.95 3.46 -10.22
CA ASP A 89 8.24 2.81 -8.95
C ASP A 89 7.51 3.51 -7.79
N GLY A 90 7.03 2.73 -6.82
CA GLY A 90 6.39 3.24 -5.62
C GLY A 90 4.90 2.89 -5.51
N PRO A 91 4.18 3.48 -4.53
CA PRO A 91 2.77 3.17 -4.32
C PRO A 91 1.85 3.86 -5.34
N ALA A 92 0.62 3.36 -5.44
CA ALA A 92 -0.48 4.12 -5.99
C ALA A 92 -0.86 5.27 -5.05
N TRP A 93 -1.27 6.42 -5.60
CA TRP A 93 -1.58 7.65 -4.87
C TRP A 93 -3.00 8.11 -5.11
N TYR A 94 -3.68 8.52 -4.04
CA TYR A 94 -5.09 8.93 -4.09
C TYR A 94 -5.30 10.23 -3.28
N ASP A 95 -6.10 11.13 -3.80
CA ASP A 95 -6.55 12.36 -3.15
C ASP A 95 -7.92 12.22 -2.47
N SER A 96 -8.47 11.01 -2.49
CA SER A 96 -9.71 10.61 -1.82
C SER A 96 -9.58 9.15 -1.34
N LEU A 97 -10.03 8.87 -0.13
CA LEU A 97 -10.05 7.48 0.36
C LEU A 97 -11.20 6.68 -0.23
N ALA A 98 -12.27 7.35 -0.68
CA ALA A 98 -13.31 6.69 -1.45
C ALA A 98 -12.75 6.09 -2.75
N GLU A 99 -11.95 6.85 -3.50
CA GLU A 99 -11.27 6.34 -4.70
C GLU A 99 -10.24 5.26 -4.35
N LEU A 100 -9.47 5.45 -3.27
CA LEU A 100 -8.49 4.46 -2.80
C LEU A 100 -9.16 3.10 -2.55
N VAL A 101 -10.30 3.07 -1.86
CA VAL A 101 -11.01 1.83 -1.53
C VAL A 101 -11.47 1.13 -2.81
N ILE A 102 -12.11 1.86 -3.71
CA ILE A 102 -12.61 1.31 -4.98
C ILE A 102 -11.46 0.73 -5.80
N GLU A 103 -10.37 1.45 -5.96
CA GLU A 103 -9.22 1.00 -6.76
C GLU A 103 -8.44 -0.14 -6.09
N ARG A 104 -8.30 -0.12 -4.75
CA ARG A 104 -7.68 -1.21 -3.99
C ARG A 104 -8.49 -2.50 -4.12
N ASP A 105 -9.80 -2.45 -3.92
CA ASP A 105 -10.66 -3.62 -4.01
C ASP A 105 -10.65 -4.17 -5.45
N ALA A 106 -10.73 -3.30 -6.46
CA ALA A 106 -10.58 -3.70 -7.85
C ALA A 106 -9.19 -4.26 -8.20
N ALA A 107 -8.13 -3.85 -7.50
CA ALA A 107 -6.80 -4.43 -7.67
C ALA A 107 -6.70 -5.83 -7.06
N VAL A 108 -7.29 -6.05 -5.88
CA VAL A 108 -7.39 -7.37 -5.25
C VAL A 108 -8.16 -8.35 -6.13
N ASP A 109 -9.24 -7.93 -6.77
CA ASP A 109 -10.00 -8.73 -7.73
C ASP A 109 -9.17 -9.15 -8.97
N ARG A 110 -8.06 -8.46 -9.23
CA ARG A 110 -7.08 -8.76 -10.29
C ARG A 110 -5.83 -9.46 -9.77
N ASP A 111 -5.92 -10.11 -8.61
CA ASP A 111 -4.82 -10.82 -7.94
C ASP A 111 -3.62 -9.92 -7.57
N ARG A 112 -3.84 -8.61 -7.34
CA ARG A 112 -2.82 -7.71 -6.81
C ARG A 112 -2.93 -7.66 -5.29
N GLU A 113 -1.87 -8.05 -4.60
CA GLU A 113 -1.82 -8.08 -3.14
C GLU A 113 -1.32 -6.74 -2.58
N PRO A 114 -2.14 -5.99 -1.80
CA PRO A 114 -1.66 -4.83 -1.06
C PRO A 114 -0.73 -5.27 0.07
N VAL A 115 0.51 -4.78 0.06
CA VAL A 115 1.50 -5.07 1.12
C VAL A 115 1.63 -3.94 2.13
N GLY A 116 1.09 -2.77 1.83
CA GLY A 116 1.03 -1.62 2.73
C GLY A 116 0.02 -0.60 2.22
N THR A 117 -0.94 -0.23 3.05
CA THR A 117 -1.90 0.85 2.77
C THR A 117 -1.79 1.88 3.87
N TYR A 118 -1.63 3.15 3.48
CA TYR A 118 -1.48 4.28 4.39
C TYR A 118 -2.48 5.37 4.04
N VAL A 119 -3.01 6.02 5.07
CA VAL A 119 -4.03 7.07 4.98
C VAL A 119 -3.67 8.24 5.86
N THR A 120 -4.13 9.44 5.54
CA THR A 120 -3.95 10.62 6.40
C THR A 120 -4.46 10.33 7.82
N ASP A 121 -3.69 10.68 8.84
CA ASP A 121 -4.09 10.54 10.24
C ASP A 121 -4.52 11.90 10.82
N TYR A 122 -5.81 12.12 10.92
CA TYR A 122 -6.35 13.35 11.49
C TYR A 122 -6.23 13.45 13.03
N ALA A 123 -5.81 12.37 13.70
CA ALA A 123 -5.43 12.43 15.11
C ALA A 123 -4.02 12.98 15.33
N ALA A 124 -3.14 12.89 14.32
CA ALA A 124 -1.73 13.28 14.41
C ALA A 124 -1.41 14.64 13.79
N VAL A 125 -2.38 15.30 13.14
CA VAL A 125 -2.16 16.56 12.43
C VAL A 125 -3.08 17.67 12.93
N ASP A 126 -2.61 18.91 12.83
CA ASP A 126 -3.44 20.11 13.04
C ASP A 126 -4.23 20.39 11.75
N TYR A 127 -5.45 19.84 11.65
CA TYR A 127 -6.30 20.05 10.50
C TYR A 127 -7.17 21.28 10.63
N GLU A 128 -7.59 21.83 9.51
CA GLU A 128 -8.58 22.92 9.40
C GLU A 128 -9.76 22.46 8.56
N ILE A 129 -10.96 22.93 8.91
CA ILE A 129 -12.15 22.76 8.09
C ILE A 129 -12.51 24.13 7.51
N ARG A 130 -12.58 24.22 6.17
CA ARG A 130 -12.87 25.45 5.43
C ARG A 130 -14.18 25.33 4.68
N GLU A 131 -14.95 26.40 4.66
CA GLU A 131 -16.16 26.50 3.82
C GLU A 131 -15.76 26.96 2.42
N THR A 132 -16.08 26.17 1.41
CA THR A 132 -15.80 26.46 0.00
C THR A 132 -16.99 25.99 -0.85
N GLY A 133 -17.63 26.93 -1.55
CA GLY A 133 -18.75 26.57 -2.44
C GLY A 133 -20.02 26.06 -1.76
N GLY A 134 -20.08 26.10 -0.44
CA GLY A 134 -21.19 25.56 0.38
C GLY A 134 -20.82 24.23 1.06
N ASP A 135 -19.67 23.65 0.74
CA ASP A 135 -19.13 22.45 1.36
C ASP A 135 -18.12 22.80 2.46
N ARG A 136 -18.06 21.97 3.48
CA ARG A 136 -17.10 22.05 4.58
C ARG A 136 -16.00 21.05 4.31
N ILE A 137 -14.84 21.51 3.83
CA ILE A 137 -13.74 20.68 3.35
C ILE A 137 -12.63 20.65 4.39
N ILE A 138 -12.16 19.46 4.77
CA ILE A 138 -11.01 19.28 5.66
C ILE A 138 -9.70 19.47 4.89
N SER A 139 -8.66 20.00 5.58
CA SER A 139 -7.35 20.23 4.98
C SER A 139 -6.64 18.93 4.58
N SER A 140 -5.84 19.00 3.52
CA SER A 140 -4.96 17.92 3.05
C SER A 140 -3.62 17.93 3.80
N HIS A 141 -3.08 16.75 4.09
CA HIS A 141 -1.76 16.53 4.69
C HIS A 141 -1.02 15.46 3.91
N VAL A 142 0.15 15.82 3.35
CA VAL A 142 0.85 15.01 2.34
C VAL A 142 2.29 14.63 2.72
N ALA A 143 2.75 14.98 3.93
CA ALA A 143 4.07 14.59 4.43
C ALA A 143 4.07 13.13 4.92
N PRO A 144 5.19 12.40 4.84
CA PRO A 144 5.23 10.97 5.21
C PRO A 144 4.81 10.68 6.65
N ASP A 145 5.09 11.60 7.57
CA ASP A 145 4.79 11.51 9.00
C ASP A 145 3.34 11.85 9.36
N THR A 146 2.52 12.21 8.38
CA THR A 146 1.09 12.47 8.55
C THR A 146 0.20 11.27 8.21
N PHE A 147 0.82 10.12 7.89
CA PHE A 147 0.10 8.92 7.52
C PHE A 147 0.15 7.85 8.60
N VAL A 148 -0.95 7.14 8.77
CA VAL A 148 -1.09 5.94 9.58
C VAL A 148 -1.40 4.73 8.68
N ARG A 149 -1.12 3.54 9.15
CA ARG A 149 -1.57 2.33 8.48
C ARG A 149 -3.09 2.24 8.46
N TRP A 150 -3.62 1.75 7.34
CA TRP A 150 -5.05 1.55 7.13
C TRP A 150 -5.72 0.76 8.27
N ASP A 151 -5.09 -0.33 8.70
CA ASP A 151 -5.59 -1.26 9.70
C ASP A 151 -5.45 -0.75 11.16
N GLU A 152 -4.73 0.35 11.37
CA GLU A 152 -4.54 1.00 12.66
C GLU A 152 -5.47 2.21 12.87
N ALA A 153 -6.26 2.57 11.84
CA ALA A 153 -7.18 3.70 11.90
C ALA A 153 -8.63 3.26 12.11
N VAL A 154 -9.41 4.14 12.73
CA VAL A 154 -10.87 4.15 12.72
C VAL A 154 -11.35 5.31 11.83
N TYR A 155 -12.44 5.11 11.12
CA TYR A 155 -12.91 6.01 10.07
C TYR A 155 -14.23 6.69 10.46
N ALA A 156 -14.26 8.03 10.46
CA ALA A 156 -15.50 8.77 10.54
C ALA A 156 -16.10 8.87 9.12
N VAL A 157 -17.37 8.50 9.00
CA VAL A 157 -18.13 8.49 7.75
C VAL A 157 -19.48 9.19 7.91
N GLU A 158 -20.09 9.58 6.80
CA GLU A 158 -21.40 10.26 6.80
C GLU A 158 -21.39 11.55 7.64
N THR A 159 -20.25 12.23 7.72
CA THR A 159 -20.07 13.47 8.46
C THR A 159 -20.54 14.68 7.65
N GLY A 160 -20.68 15.85 8.31
CA GLY A 160 -20.90 17.13 7.63
C GLY A 160 -19.65 17.71 6.97
N VAL A 161 -18.54 16.97 6.95
CA VAL A 161 -17.24 17.37 6.39
C VAL A 161 -16.89 16.45 5.25
N VAL A 162 -16.40 17.01 4.15
CA VAL A 162 -16.11 16.29 2.90
C VAL A 162 -14.63 16.34 2.55
N GLY A 163 -14.22 15.44 1.66
CA GLY A 163 -12.90 15.42 1.01
C GLY A 163 -12.90 16.16 -0.33
N ALA A 164 -11.85 15.92 -1.13
CA ALA A 164 -11.65 16.53 -2.45
C ALA A 164 -12.80 16.23 -3.44
N MET A 165 -13.35 15.02 -3.36
CA MET A 165 -14.34 14.50 -4.31
C MET A 165 -15.75 14.41 -3.73
N GLY A 166 -16.02 15.02 -2.56
CA GLY A 166 -17.29 14.96 -1.86
C GLY A 166 -17.23 14.15 -0.57
N PRO A 167 -18.31 13.44 -0.19
CA PRO A 167 -18.30 12.57 0.99
C PRO A 167 -17.15 11.57 0.95
N ASP A 168 -16.44 11.44 2.08
CA ASP A 168 -15.23 10.62 2.15
C ASP A 168 -15.10 9.94 3.53
N LEU A 169 -14.06 9.15 3.71
CA LEU A 169 -13.69 8.49 4.95
C LEU A 169 -12.62 9.35 5.65
N LEU A 170 -12.85 9.75 6.88
CA LEU A 170 -11.91 10.57 7.65
C LEU A 170 -11.22 9.70 8.70
N PRO A 171 -9.93 9.32 8.51
CA PRO A 171 -9.23 8.38 9.37
C PRO A 171 -8.57 9.05 10.58
N PHE A 172 -8.59 8.32 11.69
CA PHE A 172 -7.97 8.72 12.96
C PHE A 172 -7.29 7.51 13.59
N SER A 173 -6.04 7.62 13.99
CA SER A 173 -5.34 6.59 14.77
C SER A 173 -5.79 6.56 16.23
N ASP A 174 -6.31 7.66 16.75
CA ASP A 174 -6.87 7.77 18.10
C ASP A 174 -8.41 7.76 18.07
N ARG A 175 -9.00 6.74 18.70
CA ARG A 175 -10.46 6.57 18.76
C ARG A 175 -11.16 7.72 19.49
N GLY A 176 -10.55 8.27 20.54
CA GLY A 176 -11.15 9.38 21.30
C GLY A 176 -11.20 10.66 20.46
N ALA A 177 -10.19 10.90 19.63
CA ALA A 177 -10.20 11.99 18.65
C ALA A 177 -11.30 11.78 17.60
N ALA A 178 -11.47 10.56 17.10
CA ALA A 178 -12.53 10.20 16.15
C ALA A 178 -13.94 10.38 16.76
N GLU A 179 -14.15 9.95 18.00
CA GLU A 179 -15.42 10.13 18.73
C GLU A 179 -15.75 11.62 18.92
N SER A 180 -14.74 12.42 19.31
CA SER A 180 -14.89 13.87 19.44
C SER A 180 -15.22 14.54 18.10
N PHE A 181 -14.62 14.07 17.01
CA PHE A 181 -14.91 14.57 15.67
C PHE A 181 -16.36 14.27 15.26
N VAL A 182 -16.83 13.03 15.44
CA VAL A 182 -18.21 12.64 15.10
C VAL A 182 -19.22 13.35 16.00
N GLU A 183 -18.91 13.60 17.27
CA GLU A 183 -19.77 14.41 18.17
C GLU A 183 -19.94 15.84 17.64
N ALA A 184 -18.89 16.44 17.09
CA ALA A 184 -18.91 17.80 16.56
C ALA A 184 -19.52 17.92 15.17
N GLU A 185 -19.20 16.95 14.27
CA GLU A 185 -19.45 17.05 12.84
C GLU A 185 -20.55 16.10 12.34
N GLY A 186 -21.09 15.25 13.22
CA GLY A 186 -22.06 14.21 12.88
C GLY A 186 -21.41 12.97 12.26
N GLY A 187 -22.25 12.06 11.77
CA GLY A 187 -21.79 10.82 11.19
C GLY A 187 -21.64 9.67 12.18
N ARG A 188 -20.82 8.69 11.85
CA ARG A 188 -20.55 7.50 12.67
C ARG A 188 -19.13 6.98 12.44
N LEU A 189 -18.66 6.14 13.35
CA LEU A 189 -17.37 5.47 13.23
C LEU A 189 -17.51 4.08 12.59
N VAL A 190 -16.51 3.72 11.79
CA VAL A 190 -16.40 2.42 11.13
C VAL A 190 -14.97 1.89 11.32
N GLU A 191 -14.83 0.61 11.66
CA GLU A 191 -13.53 -0.06 11.73
C GLU A 191 -12.99 -0.34 10.32
N ALA A 192 -11.67 -0.47 10.20
CA ALA A 192 -11.00 -0.68 8.92
C ALA A 192 -11.50 -1.90 8.12
N ASP A 193 -11.85 -2.98 8.82
CA ASP A 193 -12.35 -4.23 8.22
C ASP A 193 -13.78 -4.13 7.67
N ALA A 194 -14.54 -3.11 8.13
CA ALA A 194 -15.89 -2.84 7.64
C ALA A 194 -15.91 -1.80 6.49
N VAL A 195 -14.77 -1.22 6.14
CA VAL A 195 -14.68 -0.28 5.00
C VAL A 195 -14.53 -1.06 3.70
N THR A 196 -15.56 -0.99 2.86
CA THR A 196 -15.69 -1.68 1.58
C THR A 196 -16.11 -0.73 0.48
N ALA A 197 -15.95 -1.14 -0.79
CA ALA A 197 -16.47 -0.40 -1.94
C ALA A 197 -18.00 -0.18 -1.87
N ASP A 198 -18.76 -1.12 -1.30
CA ASP A 198 -20.20 -0.98 -1.09
C ASP A 198 -20.51 0.14 -0.09
N LEU A 199 -19.77 0.20 1.03
CA LEU A 199 -19.90 1.31 1.99
C LEU A 199 -19.63 2.65 1.31
N VAL A 200 -18.51 2.77 0.60
CA VAL A 200 -18.11 4.00 -0.09
C VAL A 200 -19.17 4.43 -1.11
N SER A 201 -19.73 3.47 -1.85
CA SER A 201 -20.78 3.77 -2.85
C SER A 201 -22.10 4.25 -2.23
N SER A 202 -22.26 4.12 -0.92
CA SER A 202 -23.44 4.54 -0.17
C SER A 202 -23.28 5.90 0.53
N LEU A 203 -22.07 6.48 0.54
CA LEU A 203 -21.78 7.81 1.11
C LEU A 203 -22.32 8.91 0.22
#